data_34988a2bfb61185d7af9ff97e31c85a5
#
_entry.id   34988a2bfb61185d7af9ff97e31c85a5
#
_cell.length_a   1.000
_cell.length_b   1.000
_cell.length_c   1.000
_cell.angle_alpha   90.00
_cell.angle_beta   90.00
_cell.angle_gamma   90.00
#
_symmetry.space_group_name_H-M   'P 1'
#
loop_
_entity.id
_entity.type
_entity.pdbx_description
1 polymer ?
#
loop_
_entity_poly.entity_id
_entity_poly.type
_entity_poly.pdbx_seq_one_letter_code
_entity_poly.pdbx_strand_id
1 'polypeptide(L)'
;MSTVTDPNPDIVYLPISPKTLELCKDPYSKTDKILYQRKTDKLQDEIPLFNFHHAMKVSAYKHGSLVSQIIKPSTLGEGNTGQDLATIAWNFAVASYYKATGIPWKLSQLDAETCYVGLSFYKEVKDGQSNLRCSMAHVYLRTGESQVIRGRPFKWDSANKGRPYLTSPELASEIITDVISLYRRQRNNQDPKRVVIHKSSPFRNEEIEGFNEALANIETVDYVHINEHSGIRLFPKGEAYPPIRGTFVYSGNQSVLYTTGYVPLLDTYQGISVPSPLFLRAFRMDSPPEQIGKDIMALTKLDWNNADFNTRVPVTISVARKVGDILSESSLQDVDDFPTSYRYYM
;
A
#
# COMPACT_ATOMS: atom_id res chain seq x y z
N MET A 1 10.84 24.79 14.89
CA MET A 1 9.56 25.13 14.23
C MET A 1 8.77 25.98 15.22
N SER A 2 8.34 27.18 14.82
CA SER A 2 7.45 28.01 15.62
C SER A 2 6.10 27.30 15.73
N THR A 3 5.49 27.35 16.89
CA THR A 3 4.16 26.83 17.18
C THR A 3 3.17 27.38 16.16
N VAL A 4 2.56 26.47 15.38
CA VAL A 4 1.43 26.83 14.51
C VAL A 4 0.27 27.17 15.44
N THR A 5 -0.15 28.43 15.40
CA THR A 5 -1.31 28.90 16.16
C THR A 5 -2.59 28.43 15.47
N ASP A 6 -3.59 28.05 16.25
CA ASP A 6 -4.93 27.65 15.81
C ASP A 6 -5.58 28.65 14.81
N PRO A 7 -6.25 28.17 13.71
CA PRO A 7 -6.56 26.77 13.43
C PRO A 7 -5.39 26.02 12.79
N ASN A 8 -5.23 24.74 13.16
CA ASN A 8 -4.26 23.88 12.50
C ASN A 8 -4.54 23.82 10.97
N PRO A 9 -3.54 24.03 10.12
CA PRO A 9 -3.72 23.97 8.69
C PRO A 9 -4.07 22.54 8.25
N ASP A 10 -4.93 22.40 7.22
CA ASP A 10 -5.27 21.09 6.65
C ASP A 10 -4.04 20.39 6.05
N ILE A 11 -3.10 21.17 5.53
CA ILE A 11 -1.87 20.69 4.90
C ILE A 11 -0.73 21.70 5.10
N VAL A 12 0.47 21.18 5.30
CA VAL A 12 1.70 21.97 5.34
C VAL A 12 2.61 21.57 4.18
N TYR A 13 3.02 22.56 3.38
CA TYR A 13 3.98 22.37 2.30
C TYR A 13 5.40 22.50 2.82
N LEU A 14 6.26 21.53 2.51
CA LEU A 14 7.65 21.47 2.94
C LEU A 14 8.57 21.57 1.70
N PRO A 15 8.96 22.78 1.29
CA PRO A 15 9.90 22.95 0.19
C PRO A 15 11.30 22.50 0.62
N ILE A 16 11.97 21.72 -0.25
CA ILE A 16 13.31 21.20 0.00
C ILE A 16 14.29 21.85 -0.98
N SER A 17 15.40 22.41 -0.46
CA SER A 17 16.43 22.99 -1.29
C SER A 17 17.18 21.91 -2.10
N PRO A 18 17.76 22.25 -3.28
CA PRO A 18 18.62 21.33 -4.03
C PRO A 18 19.78 20.80 -3.18
N LYS A 19 20.38 21.64 -2.37
CA LYS A 19 21.47 21.25 -1.45
C LYS A 19 21.01 20.21 -0.41
N THR A 20 19.82 20.38 0.14
CA THR A 20 19.25 19.42 1.10
C THR A 20 19.02 18.06 0.42
N LEU A 21 18.48 18.06 -0.81
CA LEU A 21 18.28 16.83 -1.56
C LEU A 21 19.61 16.11 -1.87
N GLU A 22 20.64 16.88 -2.19
CA GLU A 22 21.97 16.30 -2.46
C GLU A 22 22.57 15.65 -1.21
N LEU A 23 22.43 16.29 -0.05
CA LEU A 23 22.92 15.77 1.23
C LEU A 23 22.10 14.58 1.75
N CYS A 24 20.79 14.58 1.48
CA CYS A 24 19.84 13.56 1.90
C CYS A 24 19.48 12.59 0.75
N LYS A 25 20.51 12.14 0.00
CA LYS A 25 20.30 11.16 -1.08
C LYS A 25 19.49 9.99 -0.58
N ASP A 26 18.45 9.64 -1.35
CA ASP A 26 17.63 8.47 -1.05
C ASP A 26 18.51 7.21 -1.04
N PRO A 27 18.71 6.56 0.12
CA PRO A 27 19.48 5.33 0.22
C PRO A 27 18.85 4.17 -0.58
N TYR A 28 17.61 4.37 -1.08
CA TYR A 28 16.89 3.40 -1.90
C TYR A 28 17.05 3.61 -3.40
N SER A 29 17.92 4.55 -3.88
CA SER A 29 18.30 4.56 -5.28
C SER A 29 18.95 3.22 -5.63
N LYS A 30 18.67 2.66 -6.81
CA LYS A 30 19.15 1.30 -7.18
C LYS A 30 20.66 1.15 -7.06
N THR A 31 21.43 2.23 -7.25
CA THR A 31 22.88 2.27 -7.10
C THR A 31 23.33 2.35 -5.65
N ASP A 32 22.67 3.12 -4.82
CA ASP A 32 23.01 3.30 -3.42
C ASP A 32 22.59 2.09 -2.57
N LYS A 33 21.51 1.40 -2.94
CA LYS A 33 21.03 0.20 -2.25
C LYS A 33 22.07 -0.93 -2.26
N ILE A 34 22.82 -1.11 -3.35
CA ILE A 34 23.87 -2.12 -3.46
C ILE A 34 25.09 -1.74 -2.59
N LEU A 35 25.49 -0.48 -2.61
CA LEU A 35 26.60 0.02 -1.79
C LEU A 35 26.26 -0.02 -0.29
N TYR A 36 25.04 0.23 0.05
CA TYR A 36 24.54 0.25 1.40
C TYR A 36 24.42 -1.16 2.01
N GLN A 37 23.90 -2.13 1.28
CA GLN A 37 23.90 -3.54 1.71
C GLN A 37 25.33 -4.07 1.97
N ARG A 38 26.30 -3.70 1.15
CA ARG A 38 27.71 -4.08 1.38
C ARG A 38 28.33 -3.43 2.61
N LYS A 39 27.90 -2.21 2.97
CA LYS A 39 28.36 -1.53 4.20
C LYS A 39 27.68 -2.09 5.45
N THR A 40 26.41 -2.45 5.37
CA THR A 40 25.66 -3.05 6.48
C THR A 40 26.08 -4.49 6.78
N ASP A 41 26.51 -5.26 5.79
CA ASP A 41 27.10 -6.59 6.01
C ASP A 41 28.37 -6.55 6.87
N LYS A 42 29.02 -5.39 6.98
CA LYS A 42 30.19 -5.16 7.84
C LYS A 42 29.90 -4.40 9.15
N LEU A 43 28.70 -3.75 9.25
CA LEU A 43 28.31 -2.89 10.38
C LEU A 43 26.90 -3.31 10.86
N GLN A 44 26.75 -4.58 11.19
CA GLN A 44 25.43 -5.20 11.42
C GLN A 44 24.56 -4.57 12.53
N ASP A 45 25.06 -3.66 13.37
CA ASP A 45 24.34 -3.31 14.60
C ASP A 45 24.18 -1.81 14.94
N GLU A 46 24.64 -0.81 14.16
CA GLU A 46 24.73 0.51 14.78
C GLU A 46 24.15 1.74 14.07
N ILE A 47 23.62 1.69 12.84
CA ILE A 47 23.01 2.88 12.22
C ILE A 47 21.63 2.58 11.65
N PRO A 48 20.56 3.11 12.28
CA PRO A 48 19.22 3.03 11.70
C PRO A 48 19.17 3.77 10.37
N LEU A 49 18.58 3.12 9.36
CA LEU A 49 18.38 3.64 8.02
C LEU A 49 17.20 4.60 7.99
N PHE A 50 17.46 5.88 7.90
CA PHE A 50 16.42 6.89 7.75
C PHE A 50 16.11 7.16 6.27
N ASN A 51 14.85 6.99 5.88
CA ASN A 51 14.38 7.55 4.63
C ASN A 51 13.99 9.01 4.88
N PHE A 52 14.70 9.95 4.26
CA PHE A 52 14.47 11.38 4.47
C PHE A 52 13.01 11.80 4.23
N HIS A 53 12.38 11.27 3.19
CA HIS A 53 10.98 11.58 2.88
C HIS A 53 10.02 11.07 3.97
N HIS A 54 10.25 9.86 4.48
CA HIS A 54 9.45 9.31 5.58
C HIS A 54 9.74 10.02 6.89
N ALA A 55 11.02 10.29 7.19
CA ALA A 55 11.45 11.01 8.39
C ALA A 55 10.80 12.40 8.48
N MET A 56 10.73 13.13 7.37
CA MET A 56 10.05 14.44 7.32
C MET A 56 8.56 14.34 7.62
N LYS A 57 7.86 13.31 7.11
CA LYS A 57 6.44 13.07 7.42
C LYS A 57 6.22 12.78 8.90
N VAL A 58 7.04 11.87 9.46
CA VAL A 58 6.98 11.51 10.87
C VAL A 58 7.28 12.72 11.74
N SER A 59 8.30 13.51 11.38
CA SER A 59 8.65 14.74 12.10
C SER A 59 7.53 15.79 12.06
N ALA A 60 6.89 15.98 10.91
CA ALA A 60 5.76 16.92 10.79
C ALA A 60 4.59 16.51 11.69
N TYR A 61 4.30 15.22 11.76
CA TYR A 61 3.30 14.70 12.70
C TYR A 61 3.73 14.87 14.16
N LYS A 62 4.95 14.43 14.52
CA LYS A 62 5.48 14.48 15.90
C LYS A 62 5.44 15.90 16.50
N HIS A 63 5.73 16.92 15.70
CA HIS A 63 5.85 18.29 16.15
C HIS A 63 4.58 19.15 15.99
N GLY A 64 3.50 18.63 15.45
CA GLY A 64 2.29 19.43 15.27
C GLY A 64 1.08 18.68 14.76
N SER A 65 1.13 17.34 14.70
CA SER A 65 0.05 16.51 14.10
C SER A 65 -0.31 16.98 12.70
N LEU A 66 0.70 17.40 11.90
CA LEU A 66 0.52 18.03 10.60
C LEU A 66 0.52 17.02 9.46
N VAL A 67 -0.43 17.18 8.55
CA VAL A 67 -0.39 16.53 7.23
C VAL A 67 0.57 17.30 6.35
N SER A 68 1.61 16.65 5.81
CA SER A 68 2.67 17.32 5.08
C SER A 68 2.75 16.91 3.61
N GLN A 69 3.10 17.88 2.75
CA GLN A 69 3.44 17.67 1.34
C GLN A 69 4.83 18.21 1.07
N ILE A 70 5.74 17.30 0.73
CA ILE A 70 7.10 17.66 0.36
C ILE A 70 7.10 18.22 -1.07
N ILE A 71 7.78 19.34 -1.27
CA ILE A 71 7.98 19.98 -2.58
C ILE A 71 9.47 19.92 -2.91
N LYS A 72 9.80 19.14 -3.95
CA LYS A 72 11.15 19.05 -4.51
C LYS A 72 11.34 20.13 -5.59
N PRO A 73 12.57 20.56 -5.89
CA PRO A 73 12.82 21.45 -7.03
C PRO A 73 12.22 20.92 -8.35
N SER A 74 12.30 19.62 -8.58
CA SER A 74 11.66 18.95 -9.72
C SER A 74 10.13 19.11 -9.76
N THR A 75 9.46 19.23 -8.62
CA THR A 75 8.01 19.50 -8.55
C THR A 75 7.67 20.91 -9.05
N LEU A 76 8.64 21.83 -8.98
CA LEU A 76 8.53 23.22 -9.47
C LEU A 76 9.04 23.39 -10.90
N GLY A 77 9.38 22.30 -11.59
CA GLY A 77 9.87 22.33 -12.96
C GLY A 77 11.37 22.61 -13.06
N GLU A 78 12.11 22.59 -11.97
CA GLU A 78 13.56 22.75 -11.98
C GLU A 78 14.27 21.43 -12.27
N GLY A 79 15.15 21.43 -13.27
CA GLY A 79 15.94 20.27 -13.68
C GLY A 79 15.21 19.31 -14.64
N ASN A 80 15.92 18.28 -15.08
CA ASN A 80 15.37 17.23 -15.95
C ASN A 80 14.66 16.16 -15.09
N THR A 81 13.34 16.14 -15.10
CA THR A 81 12.52 15.26 -14.27
C THR A 81 12.19 13.92 -14.92
N GLY A 82 12.42 13.80 -16.23
CA GLY A 82 11.95 12.64 -17.02
C GLY A 82 10.42 12.52 -17.12
N GLN A 83 9.67 13.44 -16.49
CA GLN A 83 8.20 13.54 -16.59
C GLN A 83 7.81 14.91 -17.15
N ASP A 84 6.70 14.96 -17.88
CA ASP A 84 6.15 16.23 -18.35
C ASP A 84 5.52 17.03 -17.18
N LEU A 85 5.49 18.36 -17.34
CA LEU A 85 5.02 19.27 -16.30
C LEU A 85 3.53 19.09 -15.96
N ALA A 86 2.71 18.69 -16.93
CA ALA A 86 1.29 18.46 -16.70
C ALA A 86 1.09 17.24 -15.78
N THR A 87 1.84 16.17 -15.99
CA THR A 87 1.86 14.99 -15.10
C THR A 87 2.29 15.35 -13.68
N ILE A 88 3.34 16.17 -13.55
CA ILE A 88 3.83 16.64 -12.23
C ILE A 88 2.75 17.48 -11.53
N ALA A 89 2.16 18.43 -12.26
CA ALA A 89 1.11 19.31 -11.72
C ALA A 89 -0.14 18.51 -11.30
N TRP A 90 -0.54 17.53 -12.12
CA TRP A 90 -1.66 16.64 -11.78
C TRP A 90 -1.39 15.85 -10.48
N ASN A 91 -0.25 15.18 -10.39
CA ASN A 91 0.11 14.42 -9.19
C ASN A 91 0.14 15.30 -7.95
N PHE A 92 0.74 16.48 -8.05
CA PHE A 92 0.80 17.44 -6.96
C PHE A 92 -0.59 17.94 -6.52
N ALA A 93 -1.44 18.32 -7.49
CA ALA A 93 -2.78 18.81 -7.23
C ALA A 93 -3.67 17.75 -6.58
N VAL A 94 -3.67 16.52 -7.11
CA VAL A 94 -4.47 15.40 -6.58
C VAL A 94 -4.01 15.02 -5.18
N ALA A 95 -2.69 14.93 -4.94
CA ALA A 95 -2.16 14.64 -3.61
C ALA A 95 -2.51 15.74 -2.60
N SER A 96 -2.39 17.00 -2.99
CA SER A 96 -2.74 18.15 -2.14
C SER A 96 -4.24 18.16 -1.83
N TYR A 97 -5.10 17.93 -2.83
CA TYR A 97 -6.55 17.87 -2.66
C TYR A 97 -6.97 16.78 -1.66
N TYR A 98 -6.39 15.57 -1.80
CA TYR A 98 -6.67 14.47 -0.87
C TYR A 98 -6.19 14.79 0.56
N LYS A 99 -4.99 15.34 0.70
CA LYS A 99 -4.43 15.72 2.01
C LYS A 99 -5.22 16.81 2.71
N ALA A 100 -5.81 17.71 1.93
CA ALA A 100 -6.74 18.74 2.40
C ALA A 100 -8.20 18.22 2.52
N THR A 101 -8.38 16.93 2.82
CA THR A 101 -9.67 16.25 3.03
C THR A 101 -10.57 16.05 1.81
N GLY A 102 -10.10 16.38 0.60
CA GLY A 102 -10.82 16.09 -0.63
C GLY A 102 -10.80 14.61 -1.01
N ILE A 103 -11.80 14.18 -1.77
CA ILE A 103 -11.85 12.83 -2.35
C ILE A 103 -11.71 12.95 -3.87
N PRO A 104 -10.56 12.62 -4.46
CA PRO A 104 -10.30 12.82 -5.89
C PRO A 104 -11.30 12.10 -6.78
N TRP A 105 -11.52 10.81 -6.56
CA TRP A 105 -12.55 10.02 -7.25
C TRP A 105 -12.90 8.76 -6.49
N LYS A 106 -14.04 8.18 -6.83
CA LYS A 106 -14.58 6.91 -6.32
C LYS A 106 -14.93 6.00 -7.48
N LEU A 107 -15.01 4.72 -7.21
CA LEU A 107 -15.46 3.73 -8.19
C LEU A 107 -16.90 3.32 -7.89
N SER A 108 -17.78 3.53 -8.86
CA SER A 108 -19.20 3.14 -8.76
C SER A 108 -19.41 1.62 -8.81
N GLN A 109 -18.44 0.88 -9.35
CA GLN A 109 -18.54 -0.57 -9.59
C GLN A 109 -18.15 -1.43 -8.39
N LEU A 110 -17.54 -0.85 -7.35
CA LEU A 110 -17.20 -1.59 -6.15
C LEU A 110 -18.38 -1.58 -5.17
N ASP A 111 -18.68 -2.76 -4.64
CA ASP A 111 -19.76 -2.92 -3.68
C ASP A 111 -19.49 -2.13 -2.40
N ALA A 112 -20.45 -1.31 -2.03
CA ALA A 112 -20.36 -0.44 -0.85
C ALA A 112 -20.42 -1.19 0.49
N GLU A 113 -20.84 -2.45 0.49
CA GLU A 113 -20.95 -3.31 1.66
C GLU A 113 -19.76 -4.28 1.79
N THR A 114 -18.78 -4.17 0.89
CA THR A 114 -17.55 -4.96 0.94
C THR A 114 -16.43 -4.19 1.65
N CYS A 115 -15.74 -4.89 2.55
CA CYS A 115 -14.55 -4.42 3.24
C CYS A 115 -13.32 -5.02 2.56
N TYR A 116 -12.50 -4.18 1.90
CA TYR A 116 -11.25 -4.61 1.30
C TYR A 116 -10.07 -4.31 2.22
N VAL A 117 -9.23 -5.31 2.46
CA VAL A 117 -8.13 -5.25 3.42
C VAL A 117 -6.83 -5.62 2.72
N GLY A 118 -5.81 -4.80 2.84
CA GLY A 118 -4.45 -5.12 2.40
C GLY A 118 -3.54 -5.38 3.59
N LEU A 119 -2.88 -6.53 3.59
CA LEU A 119 -1.94 -6.93 4.63
C LEU A 119 -0.49 -6.74 4.20
N SER A 120 0.30 -6.06 5.02
CA SER A 120 1.75 -5.92 4.88
C SER A 120 2.43 -6.07 6.25
N PHE A 121 3.76 -6.27 6.22
CA PHE A 121 4.57 -6.40 7.44
C PHE A 121 5.71 -5.41 7.40
N TYR A 122 6.03 -4.83 8.55
CA TYR A 122 7.16 -3.91 8.69
C TYR A 122 7.95 -4.24 9.96
N LYS A 123 9.21 -3.81 9.98
CA LYS A 123 10.05 -3.91 11.16
C LYS A 123 9.80 -2.72 12.08
N GLU A 124 9.58 -3.01 13.34
CA GLU A 124 9.58 -2.02 14.40
C GLU A 124 10.87 -2.18 15.20
N VAL A 125 11.59 -1.09 15.41
CA VAL A 125 12.77 -1.04 16.27
C VAL A 125 12.41 -0.24 17.51
N LYS A 126 12.38 -0.87 18.67
CA LYS A 126 12.12 -0.22 19.95
C LYS A 126 13.09 -0.77 21.00
N ASP A 127 13.73 0.13 21.75
CA ASP A 127 14.72 -0.21 22.80
C ASP A 127 15.84 -1.15 22.30
N GLY A 128 16.31 -0.95 21.07
CA GLY A 128 17.32 -1.78 20.43
C GLY A 128 16.86 -3.18 20.02
N GLN A 129 15.58 -3.52 20.21
CA GLN A 129 14.99 -4.77 19.77
C GLN A 129 14.21 -4.58 18.45
N SER A 130 14.41 -5.51 17.53
CA SER A 130 13.68 -5.54 16.27
C SER A 130 12.55 -6.56 16.35
N ASN A 131 11.31 -6.08 16.21
CA ASN A 131 10.12 -6.90 16.12
C ASN A 131 9.48 -6.74 14.74
N LEU A 132 8.62 -7.68 14.35
CA LEU A 132 7.72 -7.49 13.22
C LEU A 132 6.35 -7.02 13.72
N ARG A 133 5.73 -6.14 12.93
CA ARG A 133 4.31 -5.80 13.07
C ARG A 133 3.61 -5.98 11.75
N CYS A 134 2.34 -6.32 11.81
CA CYS A 134 1.44 -6.24 10.67
C CYS A 134 0.90 -4.82 10.55
N SER A 135 0.95 -4.26 9.35
CA SER A 135 0.19 -3.07 8.99
C SER A 135 -0.93 -3.45 8.04
N MET A 136 -2.08 -2.86 8.23
CA MET A 136 -3.24 -3.04 7.37
C MET A 136 -3.65 -1.69 6.80
N ALA A 137 -3.93 -1.65 5.51
CA ALA A 137 -4.60 -0.52 4.89
C ALA A 137 -6.03 -0.94 4.56
N HIS A 138 -6.98 -0.23 5.10
CA HIS A 138 -8.40 -0.44 4.85
C HIS A 138 -8.91 0.61 3.88
N VAL A 139 -9.49 0.18 2.76
CA VAL A 139 -10.03 1.10 1.76
C VAL A 139 -11.53 1.20 1.90
N TYR A 140 -12.03 2.39 2.23
CA TYR A 140 -13.47 2.67 2.26
C TYR A 140 -13.95 3.15 0.92
N LEU A 141 -14.72 2.32 0.25
CA LEU A 141 -15.16 2.62 -1.10
C LEU A 141 -16.25 3.69 -1.16
N ARG A 142 -17.10 3.80 -0.17
CA ARG A 142 -18.20 4.77 -0.18
C ARG A 142 -17.73 6.20 0.08
N THR A 143 -16.78 6.38 1.00
CA THR A 143 -16.20 7.69 1.30
C THR A 143 -14.97 8.00 0.46
N GLY A 144 -14.30 6.96 -0.06
CA GLY A 144 -12.99 7.08 -0.70
C GLY A 144 -11.84 7.20 0.28
N GLU A 145 -12.08 7.19 1.58
CA GLU A 145 -11.03 7.24 2.58
C GLU A 145 -10.41 5.88 2.83
N SER A 146 -9.09 5.87 3.01
CA SER A 146 -8.32 4.73 3.48
C SER A 146 -7.92 4.95 4.92
N GLN A 147 -8.03 3.91 5.73
CA GLN A 147 -7.55 3.93 7.11
C GLN A 147 -6.50 2.86 7.36
N VAL A 148 -5.63 3.14 8.30
CA VAL A 148 -4.49 2.32 8.66
C VAL A 148 -4.71 1.74 10.05
N ILE A 149 -4.53 0.43 10.17
CA ILE A 149 -4.54 -0.29 11.44
C ILE A 149 -3.15 -0.88 11.66
N ARG A 150 -2.66 -0.80 12.88
CA ARG A 150 -1.40 -1.41 13.32
C ARG A 150 -1.69 -2.64 14.15
N GLY A 151 -1.15 -3.78 13.75
CA GLY A 151 -1.19 -4.99 14.56
C GLY A 151 -0.24 -4.94 15.75
N ARG A 152 -0.36 -5.87 16.67
CA ARG A 152 0.60 -6.03 17.77
C ARG A 152 1.98 -6.45 17.27
N PRO A 153 3.07 -6.09 17.98
CA PRO A 153 4.39 -6.58 17.66
C PRO A 153 4.52 -8.07 17.97
N PHE A 154 5.23 -8.79 17.14
CA PHE A 154 5.58 -10.19 17.38
C PHE A 154 7.02 -10.48 16.98
N LYS A 155 7.59 -11.49 17.62
CA LYS A 155 8.94 -11.93 17.28
C LYS A 155 8.92 -12.72 15.98
N TRP A 156 9.82 -12.37 15.08
CA TRP A 156 10.03 -13.07 13.83
C TRP A 156 11.46 -13.56 13.75
N ASP A 157 11.64 -14.86 13.64
CA ASP A 157 12.97 -15.43 13.41
C ASP A 157 13.34 -15.29 11.94
N SER A 158 14.27 -14.39 11.65
CA SER A 158 14.82 -14.18 10.30
C SER A 158 15.59 -15.39 9.75
N ALA A 159 15.97 -16.35 10.62
CA ALA A 159 16.53 -17.63 10.20
C ALA A 159 15.50 -18.52 9.48
N ASN A 160 14.21 -18.32 9.73
CA ASN A 160 13.15 -18.86 8.91
C ASN A 160 13.13 -18.13 7.55
N LYS A 161 13.80 -18.71 6.56
CA LYS A 161 13.96 -18.20 5.20
C LYS A 161 12.62 -18.07 4.45
N GLY A 162 11.72 -17.21 4.90
CA GLY A 162 10.41 -17.04 4.30
C GLY A 162 9.88 -15.59 4.41
N ARG A 163 8.83 -15.30 3.64
CA ARG A 163 8.12 -14.02 3.79
C ARG A 163 7.35 -14.02 5.11
N PRO A 164 7.26 -12.87 5.82
CA PRO A 164 6.56 -12.76 7.08
C PRO A 164 5.08 -13.17 7.01
N TYR A 165 4.57 -13.71 8.10
CA TYR A 165 3.17 -14.04 8.33
C TYR A 165 2.85 -13.90 9.83
N LEU A 166 1.56 -13.83 10.19
CA LEU A 166 1.13 -13.82 11.59
C LEU A 166 1.33 -15.22 12.19
N THR A 167 2.12 -15.29 13.24
CA THR A 167 2.63 -16.57 13.78
C THR A 167 1.65 -17.29 14.68
N SER A 168 0.52 -16.68 15.02
CA SER A 168 -0.52 -17.34 15.80
C SER A 168 -1.93 -16.93 15.36
N PRO A 169 -2.95 -17.80 15.58
CA PRO A 169 -4.34 -17.49 15.30
C PRO A 169 -4.85 -16.28 16.08
N GLU A 170 -4.40 -16.08 17.32
CA GLU A 170 -4.83 -14.97 18.18
C GLU A 170 -4.41 -13.62 17.58
N LEU A 171 -3.14 -13.50 17.10
CA LEU A 171 -2.67 -12.30 16.44
C LEU A 171 -3.45 -12.01 15.15
N ALA A 172 -3.82 -13.07 14.42
CA ALA A 172 -4.60 -12.96 13.21
C ALA A 172 -6.04 -12.57 13.49
N SER A 173 -6.68 -13.21 14.48
CA SER A 173 -8.06 -12.90 14.91
C SER A 173 -8.16 -11.47 15.41
N GLU A 174 -7.23 -11.03 16.25
CA GLU A 174 -7.23 -9.69 16.84
C GLU A 174 -7.18 -8.59 15.77
N ILE A 175 -6.25 -8.65 14.82
CA ILE A 175 -6.11 -7.59 13.83
C ILE A 175 -7.33 -7.50 12.91
N ILE A 176 -7.98 -8.60 12.57
CA ILE A 176 -9.22 -8.60 11.79
C ILE A 176 -10.39 -8.07 12.63
N THR A 177 -10.45 -8.39 13.90
CA THR A 177 -11.45 -7.85 14.83
C THR A 177 -11.34 -6.32 14.89
N ASP A 178 -10.13 -5.77 14.92
CA ASP A 178 -9.89 -4.33 14.87
C ASP A 178 -10.39 -3.72 13.56
N VAL A 179 -10.18 -4.39 12.42
CA VAL A 179 -10.70 -3.98 11.11
C VAL A 179 -12.21 -3.90 11.11
N ILE A 180 -12.88 -4.96 11.56
CA ILE A 180 -14.35 -5.02 11.61
C ILE A 180 -14.90 -3.96 12.56
N SER A 181 -14.26 -3.76 13.71
CA SER A 181 -14.62 -2.71 14.67
C SER A 181 -14.49 -1.31 14.06
N LEU A 182 -13.44 -1.07 13.27
CA LEU A 182 -13.25 0.19 12.55
C LEU A 182 -14.31 0.36 11.45
N TYR A 183 -14.61 -0.66 10.69
CA TYR A 183 -15.66 -0.66 9.68
C TYR A 183 -17.04 -0.32 10.30
N ARG A 184 -17.39 -0.99 11.41
CA ARG A 184 -18.66 -0.75 12.16
C ARG A 184 -18.77 0.71 12.59
N ARG A 185 -17.71 1.29 13.17
CA ARG A 185 -17.72 2.71 13.61
C ARG A 185 -18.07 3.68 12.48
N GLN A 186 -17.70 3.37 11.25
CA GLN A 186 -17.97 4.21 10.10
C GLN A 186 -19.28 3.89 9.37
N ARG A 187 -19.94 2.79 9.74
CA ARG A 187 -21.14 2.29 9.08
C ARG A 187 -22.34 2.14 10.04
N ASN A 188 -22.45 3.04 10.99
CA ASN A 188 -23.55 3.01 11.98
C ASN A 188 -23.68 1.63 12.66
N ASN A 189 -22.56 1.04 13.03
CA ASN A 189 -22.44 -0.27 13.68
C ASN A 189 -22.92 -1.47 12.83
N GLN A 190 -22.93 -1.33 11.49
CA GLN A 190 -23.28 -2.40 10.56
C GLN A 190 -22.04 -3.21 10.17
N ASP A 191 -22.18 -4.52 10.09
CA ASP A 191 -21.15 -5.41 9.56
C ASP A 191 -21.03 -5.32 8.03
N PRO A 192 -19.83 -5.56 7.47
CA PRO A 192 -19.71 -5.76 6.04
C PRO A 192 -20.41 -7.07 5.64
N LYS A 193 -21.06 -7.12 4.51
CA LYS A 193 -21.59 -8.36 3.95
C LYS A 193 -20.48 -9.24 3.40
N ARG A 194 -19.40 -8.61 2.93
CA ARG A 194 -18.25 -9.30 2.36
C ARG A 194 -16.94 -8.70 2.87
N VAL A 195 -15.96 -9.57 3.13
CA VAL A 195 -14.59 -9.17 3.47
C VAL A 195 -13.62 -9.81 2.48
N VAL A 196 -12.74 -9.00 1.89
CA VAL A 196 -11.69 -9.47 0.98
C VAL A 196 -10.33 -9.09 1.54
N ILE A 197 -9.49 -10.09 1.83
CA ILE A 197 -8.14 -9.89 2.36
C ILE A 197 -7.13 -10.14 1.26
N HIS A 198 -6.37 -9.10 0.90
CA HIS A 198 -5.27 -9.15 -0.04
C HIS A 198 -3.93 -9.21 0.70
N LYS A 199 -3.05 -10.11 0.30
CA LYS A 199 -1.72 -10.27 0.88
C LYS A 199 -0.68 -10.56 -0.21
N SER A 200 0.52 -10.02 -0.09
CA SER A 200 1.61 -10.25 -1.05
C SER A 200 2.45 -11.49 -0.75
N SER A 201 2.16 -12.20 0.34
CA SER A 201 2.72 -13.51 0.68
C SER A 201 1.62 -14.54 0.82
N PRO A 202 1.91 -15.85 0.66
CA PRO A 202 0.91 -16.89 0.88
C PRO A 202 0.34 -16.86 2.29
N PHE A 203 -0.94 -17.20 2.45
CA PHE A 203 -1.55 -17.39 3.77
C PHE A 203 -1.06 -18.70 4.40
N ARG A 204 -0.89 -18.69 5.72
CA ARG A 204 -0.57 -19.84 6.54
C ARG A 204 -1.78 -20.32 7.32
N ASN A 205 -1.72 -21.55 7.82
CA ASN A 205 -2.87 -22.14 8.52
C ASN A 205 -3.25 -21.34 9.76
N GLU A 206 -2.27 -20.84 10.50
CA GLU A 206 -2.46 -20.02 11.69
C GLU A 206 -3.22 -18.73 11.37
N GLU A 207 -2.87 -18.10 10.24
CA GLU A 207 -3.57 -16.88 9.78
C GLU A 207 -5.02 -17.20 9.37
N ILE A 208 -5.21 -18.29 8.62
CA ILE A 208 -6.54 -18.71 8.14
C ILE A 208 -7.45 -19.06 9.31
N GLU A 209 -6.93 -19.75 10.33
CA GLU A 209 -7.67 -20.09 11.53
C GLU A 209 -8.15 -18.84 12.27
N GLY A 210 -7.25 -17.90 12.59
CA GLY A 210 -7.61 -16.67 13.29
C GLY A 210 -8.53 -15.77 12.47
N PHE A 211 -8.32 -15.66 11.15
CA PHE A 211 -9.21 -14.89 10.29
C PHE A 211 -10.61 -15.51 10.22
N ASN A 212 -10.72 -16.83 10.13
CA ASN A 212 -12.02 -17.53 10.14
C ASN A 212 -12.76 -17.33 11.46
N GLU A 213 -12.05 -17.33 12.57
CA GLU A 213 -12.64 -17.04 13.88
C GLU A 213 -13.22 -15.62 13.92
N ALA A 214 -12.43 -14.60 13.56
CA ALA A 214 -12.85 -13.20 13.59
C ALA A 214 -13.99 -12.89 12.60
N LEU A 215 -14.06 -13.63 11.49
CA LEU A 215 -15.03 -13.42 10.41
C LEU A 215 -16.16 -14.47 10.39
N ALA A 216 -16.38 -15.20 11.48
CA ALA A 216 -17.38 -16.28 11.54
C ALA A 216 -18.81 -15.81 11.22
N ASN A 217 -19.13 -14.55 11.49
CA ASN A 217 -20.45 -13.96 11.26
C ASN A 217 -20.56 -13.20 9.91
N ILE A 218 -19.52 -13.20 9.08
CA ILE A 218 -19.51 -12.53 7.78
C ILE A 218 -19.94 -13.53 6.69
N GLU A 219 -20.91 -13.11 5.89
CA GLU A 219 -21.55 -13.98 4.89
C GLU A 219 -20.57 -14.45 3.79
N THR A 220 -19.73 -13.56 3.30
CA THR A 220 -18.82 -13.82 2.18
C THR A 220 -17.40 -13.39 2.53
N VAL A 221 -16.43 -14.30 2.40
CA VAL A 221 -15.03 -14.02 2.74
C VAL A 221 -14.08 -14.58 1.69
N ASP A 222 -13.15 -13.74 1.23
CA ASP A 222 -12.13 -14.14 0.26
C ASP A 222 -10.72 -13.81 0.78
N TYR A 223 -9.80 -14.79 0.76
CA TYR A 223 -8.38 -14.60 1.09
C TYR A 223 -7.56 -14.78 -0.18
N VAL A 224 -7.00 -13.68 -0.70
CA VAL A 224 -6.33 -13.66 -1.99
C VAL A 224 -4.86 -13.27 -1.84
N HIS A 225 -3.99 -14.23 -2.10
CA HIS A 225 -2.56 -13.98 -2.28
C HIS A 225 -2.31 -13.41 -3.67
N ILE A 226 -1.66 -12.25 -3.72
CA ILE A 226 -1.32 -11.52 -4.96
C ILE A 226 0.19 -11.56 -5.16
N ASN A 227 0.64 -12.30 -6.16
CA ASN A 227 2.05 -12.39 -6.52
C ASN A 227 2.34 -11.62 -7.83
N GLU A 228 3.23 -10.65 -7.75
CA GLU A 228 3.66 -9.83 -8.88
C GLU A 228 4.71 -10.50 -9.78
N HIS A 229 5.39 -11.50 -9.26
CA HIS A 229 6.49 -12.19 -9.95
C HIS A 229 6.04 -13.55 -10.48
N SER A 230 5.17 -13.53 -11.50
CA SER A 230 4.83 -14.76 -12.22
C SER A 230 5.79 -14.96 -13.39
N GLY A 231 6.26 -16.20 -13.59
CA GLY A 231 7.00 -16.59 -14.80
C GLY A 231 6.11 -16.72 -16.04
N ILE A 232 4.80 -16.47 -15.91
CA ILE A 232 3.82 -16.66 -16.97
C ILE A 232 3.77 -15.43 -17.86
N ARG A 233 3.74 -15.66 -19.19
CA ARG A 233 3.50 -14.64 -20.20
C ARG A 233 2.52 -15.20 -21.22
N LEU A 234 1.56 -14.37 -21.64
CA LEU A 234 0.63 -14.68 -22.70
C LEU A 234 1.08 -13.97 -23.97
N PHE A 235 1.17 -14.72 -25.04
CA PHE A 235 1.44 -14.21 -26.38
C PHE A 235 0.22 -14.52 -27.24
N PRO A 236 -0.70 -13.57 -27.45
CA PRO A 236 -1.86 -13.74 -28.31
C PRO A 236 -1.44 -14.06 -29.73
N LYS A 237 -2.23 -14.87 -30.45
CA LYS A 237 -2.01 -15.09 -31.89
C LYS A 237 -2.44 -13.86 -32.69
N GLY A 238 -1.69 -13.53 -33.76
CA GLY A 238 -1.98 -12.42 -34.65
C GLY A 238 -1.49 -11.06 -34.14
N GLU A 239 -2.19 -10.00 -34.54
CA GLU A 239 -1.79 -8.61 -34.26
C GLU A 239 -2.23 -8.10 -32.88
N ALA A 240 -2.94 -8.90 -32.10
CA ALA A 240 -3.49 -8.52 -30.79
C ALA A 240 -2.45 -8.56 -29.66
N TYR A 241 -1.27 -8.00 -29.89
CA TYR A 241 -0.20 -7.91 -28.92
C TYR A 241 0.07 -6.43 -28.56
N PRO A 242 0.29 -6.07 -27.31
CA PRO A 242 0.34 -6.90 -26.08
C PRO A 242 -1.06 -7.37 -25.60
N PRO A 243 -1.13 -8.32 -24.64
CA PRO A 243 -2.41 -8.78 -24.10
C PRO A 243 -3.26 -7.62 -23.61
N ILE A 244 -4.57 -7.71 -23.84
CA ILE A 244 -5.54 -6.69 -23.41
C ILE A 244 -5.55 -6.60 -21.88
N ARG A 245 -5.55 -5.39 -21.37
CA ARG A 245 -5.75 -5.12 -19.95
C ARG A 245 -7.11 -5.68 -19.52
N GLY A 246 -7.12 -6.47 -18.43
CA GLY A 246 -8.31 -7.19 -17.96
C GLY A 246 -8.38 -8.64 -18.43
N THR A 247 -7.43 -9.10 -19.28
CA THR A 247 -7.35 -10.53 -19.60
C THR A 247 -7.19 -11.33 -18.32
N PHE A 248 -8.15 -12.24 -18.09
CA PHE A 248 -8.26 -13.04 -16.88
C PHE A 248 -8.45 -14.51 -17.23
N VAL A 249 -7.62 -15.37 -16.65
CA VAL A 249 -7.69 -16.83 -16.82
C VAL A 249 -7.61 -17.44 -15.43
N TYR A 250 -8.50 -18.39 -15.15
CA TYR A 250 -8.52 -19.07 -13.86
C TYR A 250 -8.70 -20.58 -14.01
N SER A 251 -8.19 -21.31 -13.01
CA SER A 251 -8.35 -22.75 -12.85
C SER A 251 -8.36 -23.09 -11.37
N GLY A 252 -9.49 -23.60 -10.87
CA GLY A 252 -9.68 -23.81 -9.43
C GLY A 252 -9.48 -22.54 -8.63
N ASN A 253 -8.58 -22.59 -7.64
CA ASN A 253 -8.26 -21.44 -6.77
C ASN A 253 -7.09 -20.58 -7.26
N GLN A 254 -6.61 -20.79 -8.48
CA GLN A 254 -5.52 -20.04 -9.08
C GLN A 254 -6.01 -19.25 -10.28
N SER A 255 -5.49 -18.05 -10.45
CA SER A 255 -5.79 -17.25 -11.61
C SER A 255 -4.63 -16.33 -12.01
N VAL A 256 -4.68 -15.90 -13.27
CA VAL A 256 -3.74 -14.96 -13.88
C VAL A 256 -4.53 -13.77 -14.38
N LEU A 257 -4.13 -12.57 -13.96
CA LEU A 257 -4.82 -11.34 -14.29
C LEU A 257 -3.85 -10.30 -14.86
N TYR A 258 -4.11 -9.82 -16.06
CA TYR A 258 -3.38 -8.70 -16.66
C TYR A 258 -3.97 -7.36 -16.22
N THR A 259 -3.45 -6.77 -15.16
CA THR A 259 -3.83 -5.43 -14.67
C THR A 259 -3.21 -4.31 -15.50
N THR A 260 -2.14 -4.61 -16.23
CA THR A 260 -1.51 -3.77 -17.25
C THR A 260 -1.54 -4.50 -18.59
N GLY A 261 -1.58 -3.75 -19.69
CA GLY A 261 -1.68 -4.30 -21.04
C GLY A 261 -2.28 -3.28 -21.99
N TYR A 262 -2.60 -3.71 -23.20
CA TYR A 262 -3.24 -2.85 -24.19
C TYR A 262 -4.63 -2.41 -23.74
N VAL A 263 -4.91 -1.11 -23.88
CA VAL A 263 -6.20 -0.50 -23.55
C VAL A 263 -6.89 -0.09 -24.83
N PRO A 264 -7.85 -0.88 -25.36
CA PRO A 264 -8.47 -0.61 -26.66
C PRO A 264 -9.13 0.77 -26.76
N LEU A 265 -9.76 1.24 -25.67
CA LEU A 265 -10.45 2.56 -25.67
C LEU A 265 -9.48 3.74 -25.86
N LEU A 266 -8.23 3.57 -25.43
CA LEU A 266 -7.19 4.61 -25.52
C LEU A 266 -6.21 4.32 -26.66
N ASP A 267 -6.38 3.22 -27.36
CA ASP A 267 -5.48 2.72 -28.39
C ASP A 267 -4.01 2.77 -27.97
N THR A 268 -3.72 2.35 -26.74
CA THR A 268 -2.39 2.50 -26.15
C THR A 268 -1.99 1.36 -25.24
N TYR A 269 -0.67 1.17 -25.15
CA TYR A 269 0.00 0.42 -24.10
C TYR A 269 1.18 1.24 -23.58
N GLN A 270 1.13 1.62 -22.32
CA GLN A 270 2.13 2.50 -21.69
C GLN A 270 3.44 1.81 -21.33
N GLY A 271 3.53 0.49 -21.45
CA GLY A 271 4.72 -0.28 -21.11
C GLY A 271 5.72 -0.37 -22.27
N ILE A 272 7.00 -0.40 -21.94
CA ILE A 272 8.09 -0.65 -22.89
C ILE A 272 8.48 -2.13 -23.01
N SER A 273 7.91 -2.99 -22.17
CA SER A 273 8.20 -4.43 -22.11
C SER A 273 6.91 -5.24 -22.12
N VAL A 274 7.05 -6.54 -22.38
CA VAL A 274 5.92 -7.49 -22.32
C VAL A 274 5.19 -7.39 -20.99
N PRO A 275 3.86 -7.18 -20.96
CA PRO A 275 3.10 -7.09 -19.72
C PRO A 275 3.28 -8.35 -18.87
N SER A 276 3.49 -8.16 -17.59
CA SER A 276 3.57 -9.24 -16.63
C SER A 276 2.26 -9.30 -15.84
N PRO A 277 1.53 -10.41 -15.88
CA PRO A 277 0.30 -10.53 -15.11
C PRO A 277 0.57 -10.63 -13.62
N LEU A 278 -0.45 -10.38 -12.82
CA LEU A 278 -0.53 -10.84 -11.45
C LEU A 278 -0.90 -12.33 -11.44
N PHE A 279 -0.23 -13.09 -10.59
CA PHE A 279 -0.65 -14.43 -10.24
C PHE A 279 -1.41 -14.38 -8.92
N LEU A 280 -2.65 -14.85 -8.93
CA LEU A 280 -3.55 -14.84 -7.80
C LEU A 280 -3.79 -16.27 -7.32
N ARG A 281 -3.79 -16.45 -6.00
CA ARG A 281 -4.17 -17.70 -5.38
C ARG A 281 -5.14 -17.43 -4.24
N ALA A 282 -6.35 -17.92 -4.36
CA ALA A 282 -7.34 -17.87 -3.28
C ALA A 282 -7.08 -19.00 -2.28
N PHE A 283 -7.04 -18.67 -1.00
CA PHE A 283 -6.94 -19.61 0.12
C PHE A 283 -8.31 -19.87 0.76
N ARG A 284 -9.21 -18.89 0.67
CA ARG A 284 -10.65 -19.00 0.85
C ARG A 284 -11.30 -18.21 -0.27
N MET A 285 -12.35 -18.76 -0.87
CA MET A 285 -13.01 -18.15 -2.02
C MET A 285 -14.51 -18.44 -1.92
N ASP A 286 -15.24 -17.55 -1.28
CA ASP A 286 -16.71 -17.62 -1.19
C ASP A 286 -17.34 -16.89 -2.39
N SER A 287 -16.60 -15.99 -3.05
CA SER A 287 -17.03 -15.28 -4.27
C SER A 287 -16.62 -16.03 -5.55
N PRO A 288 -17.35 -15.80 -6.66
CA PRO A 288 -16.89 -16.29 -7.97
C PRO A 288 -15.52 -15.73 -8.35
N PRO A 289 -14.64 -16.50 -9.03
CA PRO A 289 -13.31 -16.04 -9.44
C PRO A 289 -13.33 -14.73 -10.23
N GLU A 290 -14.34 -14.54 -11.09
CA GLU A 290 -14.52 -13.33 -11.89
C GLU A 290 -14.75 -12.09 -11.03
N GLN A 291 -15.43 -12.24 -9.88
CA GLN A 291 -15.65 -11.13 -8.96
C GLN A 291 -14.32 -10.69 -8.33
N ILE A 292 -13.47 -11.64 -7.93
CA ILE A 292 -12.11 -11.35 -7.42
C ILE A 292 -11.29 -10.61 -8.47
N GLY A 293 -11.35 -11.07 -9.73
CA GLY A 293 -10.66 -10.40 -10.84
C GLY A 293 -11.16 -8.97 -11.07
N LYS A 294 -12.48 -8.75 -11.06
CA LYS A 294 -13.10 -7.42 -11.19
C LYS A 294 -12.71 -6.48 -10.04
N ASP A 295 -12.71 -6.97 -8.82
CA ASP A 295 -12.32 -6.18 -7.64
C ASP A 295 -10.87 -5.71 -7.74
N ILE A 296 -9.94 -6.62 -8.05
CA ILE A 296 -8.53 -6.28 -8.20
C ILE A 296 -8.34 -5.27 -9.34
N MET A 297 -9.00 -5.47 -10.50
CA MET A 297 -8.97 -4.51 -11.61
C MET A 297 -9.48 -3.13 -11.21
N ALA A 298 -10.58 -3.06 -10.47
CA ALA A 298 -11.13 -1.82 -9.98
C ALA A 298 -10.17 -1.12 -9.00
N LEU A 299 -9.62 -1.87 -8.04
CA LEU A 299 -8.69 -1.35 -7.04
C LEU A 299 -7.35 -0.87 -7.61
N THR A 300 -6.98 -1.25 -8.85
CA THR A 300 -5.82 -0.67 -9.54
C THR A 300 -6.03 0.78 -10.01
N LYS A 301 -7.27 1.30 -9.99
CA LYS A 301 -7.62 2.65 -10.43
C LYS A 301 -7.71 3.66 -9.29
N LEU A 302 -7.46 3.26 -8.05
CA LEU A 302 -7.61 4.09 -6.85
C LEU A 302 -6.27 4.62 -6.29
N ASP A 303 -5.18 4.52 -7.02
CA ASP A 303 -3.92 5.16 -6.60
C ASP A 303 -3.94 6.64 -6.95
N TRP A 304 -4.30 7.48 -6.00
CA TRP A 304 -4.34 8.94 -6.13
C TRP A 304 -2.95 9.60 -6.10
N ASN A 305 -1.91 8.82 -5.90
CA ASN A 305 -0.53 9.30 -5.87
C ASN A 305 0.20 9.08 -7.21
N ASN A 306 -0.54 8.77 -8.26
CA ASN A 306 -0.01 8.51 -9.58
C ASN A 306 -0.98 9.03 -10.66
N ALA A 307 -0.44 9.71 -11.68
CA ALA A 307 -1.20 10.15 -12.86
C ALA A 307 -1.49 9.02 -13.85
N ASP A 308 -0.83 7.87 -13.70
CA ASP A 308 -1.09 6.73 -14.56
C ASP A 308 -2.54 6.27 -14.45
N PHE A 309 -3.13 5.94 -15.58
CA PHE A 309 -4.50 5.47 -15.68
C PHE A 309 -4.82 4.30 -14.73
N ASN A 310 -3.83 3.48 -14.42
CA ASN A 310 -3.92 2.37 -13.49
C ASN A 310 -2.54 1.96 -12.96
N THR A 311 -2.53 1.38 -11.78
CA THR A 311 -1.34 0.73 -11.23
C THR A 311 -1.34 -0.76 -11.54
N ARG A 312 -0.16 -1.40 -11.44
CA ARG A 312 -0.04 -2.85 -11.64
C ARG A 312 -0.69 -3.63 -10.50
N VAL A 313 -0.48 -3.20 -9.27
CA VAL A 313 -1.05 -3.83 -8.07
C VAL A 313 -2.25 -3.04 -7.55
N PRO A 314 -3.23 -3.71 -6.92
CA PRO A 314 -4.34 -3.01 -6.32
C PRO A 314 -3.88 -2.09 -5.17
N VAL A 315 -4.61 -1.01 -4.96
CA VAL A 315 -4.30 0.00 -3.92
C VAL A 315 -4.19 -0.61 -2.53
N THR A 316 -4.93 -1.67 -2.22
CA THR A 316 -4.83 -2.42 -0.96
C THR A 316 -3.41 -2.88 -0.67
N ILE A 317 -2.69 -3.39 -1.65
CA ILE A 317 -1.30 -3.84 -1.51
C ILE A 317 -0.32 -2.66 -1.54
N SER A 318 -0.47 -1.72 -2.48
CA SER A 318 0.45 -0.58 -2.61
C SER A 318 0.42 0.32 -1.38
N VAL A 319 -0.78 0.61 -0.86
CA VAL A 319 -0.96 1.42 0.35
C VAL A 319 -0.42 0.71 1.59
N ALA A 320 -0.74 -0.59 1.78
CA ALA A 320 -0.24 -1.34 2.94
C ALA A 320 1.30 -1.35 3.01
N ARG A 321 1.98 -1.44 1.87
CA ARG A 321 3.46 -1.35 1.80
C ARG A 321 3.96 0.05 2.16
N LYS A 322 3.42 1.11 1.54
CA LYS A 322 3.81 2.51 1.83
C LYS A 322 3.61 2.85 3.31
N VAL A 323 2.50 2.39 3.88
CA VAL A 323 2.20 2.54 5.30
C VAL A 323 3.26 1.83 6.16
N GLY A 324 3.59 0.59 5.83
CA GLY A 324 4.63 -0.18 6.54
C GLY A 324 5.98 0.53 6.55
N ASP A 325 6.38 1.13 5.43
CA ASP A 325 7.64 1.87 5.32
C ASP A 325 7.67 3.10 6.24
N ILE A 326 6.57 3.87 6.33
CA ILE A 326 6.48 5.04 7.21
C ILE A 326 6.37 4.62 8.68
N LEU A 327 5.65 3.55 8.98
CA LEU A 327 5.56 3.03 10.34
C LEU A 327 6.90 2.48 10.85
N SER A 328 7.71 1.89 9.97
CA SER A 328 9.10 1.53 10.32
C SER A 328 9.89 2.78 10.72
N GLU A 329 9.75 3.86 9.95
CA GLU A 329 10.42 5.14 10.26
C GLU A 329 9.89 5.77 11.55
N SER A 330 8.58 5.69 11.80
CA SER A 330 7.96 6.24 13.03
C SER A 330 8.49 5.55 14.28
N SER A 331 8.74 4.24 14.22
CA SER A 331 9.32 3.48 15.33
C SER A 331 10.76 3.92 15.64
N LEU A 332 11.54 4.25 14.61
CA LEU A 332 12.91 4.76 14.77
C LEU A 332 12.95 6.17 15.41
N GLN A 333 11.87 6.92 15.35
CA GLN A 333 11.72 8.25 15.94
C GLN A 333 10.92 8.24 17.25
N ASP A 334 10.64 7.08 17.84
CA ASP A 334 9.84 6.91 19.05
C ASP A 334 8.46 7.57 18.96
N VAL A 335 7.78 7.39 17.85
CA VAL A 335 6.40 7.84 17.64
C VAL A 335 5.48 6.63 17.70
N ASP A 336 4.87 6.41 18.85
CA ASP A 336 3.98 5.25 19.08
C ASP A 336 2.58 5.48 18.47
N ASP A 337 2.06 6.70 18.50
CA ASP A 337 0.70 7.07 18.09
C ASP A 337 0.68 7.77 16.73
N PHE A 338 1.00 7.04 15.65
CA PHE A 338 0.83 7.59 14.31
C PHE A 338 -0.62 7.42 13.83
N PRO A 339 -1.22 8.42 13.14
CA PRO A 339 -2.65 8.47 12.90
C PRO A 339 -3.15 7.34 11.98
N THR A 340 -4.43 7.01 12.12
CA THR A 340 -5.08 5.98 11.28
C THR A 340 -5.46 6.49 9.88
N SER A 341 -5.58 7.80 9.66
CA SER A 341 -5.91 8.34 8.33
C SER A 341 -4.76 8.22 7.35
N TYR A 342 -5.00 7.64 6.16
CA TYR A 342 -3.98 7.44 5.13
C TYR A 342 -3.34 8.75 4.62
N ARG A 343 -4.00 9.90 4.75
CA ARG A 343 -3.45 11.20 4.29
C ARG A 343 -2.09 11.56 4.93
N TYR A 344 -1.80 11.04 6.11
CA TYR A 344 -0.50 11.24 6.78
C TYR A 344 0.60 10.39 6.15
N TYR A 345 0.24 9.31 5.49
CA TYR A 345 1.17 8.36 4.85
C TYR A 345 1.38 8.65 3.36
N MET A 346 0.46 9.38 2.71
CA MET A 346 0.51 9.69 1.29
C MET A 346 1.61 10.68 0.88
#